data_c3fa6ea216a9b8a248f67710edeba491
#
_entry.id   c3fa6ea216a9b8a248f67710edeba491
#
_cell.length_a   1.000
_cell.length_b   1.000
_cell.length_c   1.000
_cell.angle_alpha   90.00
_cell.angle_beta   90.00
_cell.angle_gamma   90.00
#
_symmetry.space_group_name_H-M   'P 1'
#
loop_
_entity.id
_entity.type
_entity.pdbx_description
1 polymer ?
#
loop_
_entity_poly.entity_id
_entity_poly.type
_entity_poly.pdbx_seq_one_letter_code
_entity_poly.pdbx_strand_id
1 'polypeptide(L)'
;TPNDYISIVREGIAKNYLIDSISSSFFTLDSEILGLAKLLEQERNISFTKIDFNSLKSTIQADLTEAEAYYAANSIEFFSDESRSMNYIILNNNDYRSLVDVPENYLEEAYDDYVQRIEMRSEKRASHIMVDLINYESKDAALKIITSAKDELNSGKDFIDVVLEYSEDIISKELEGDIGYSSGDVFPEEFETSLSKMSKGEISDVIFSEATNSFHILKLTEINKEEANAFDDMKDNLLEELMSAESEALMDEDRDIIDNAILDNLSLEEVASSLNAEIKTADNLTIENFDFEIKNTQIIQTLFSIPSGFNSAEVVELDDGMLVMGLNSIQESELMPFEAVAEKVFDSVKNEKSLALSLSVQKSLESDKDFDASASYISQDNFVGIKRYSSLLPAEVIQKAFISPINEQFQISSSNGDSYLMTVNLIKNPDEEFLEALGEEYKEFSKSQVSNKMATLVFDELRNSAKVNLQNL
;
A
#
# COMPACT_ATOMS: atom_id res chain seq x y z
N THR A 1 -16.40 -9.09 1.01
CA THR A 1 -17.34 -9.93 0.22
C THR A 1 -16.78 -10.21 -1.19
N PRO A 2 -17.24 -11.25 -1.95
CA PRO A 2 -16.82 -11.46 -3.35
C PRO A 2 -17.03 -10.22 -4.23
N ASN A 3 -18.06 -9.44 -3.97
CA ASN A 3 -18.34 -8.20 -4.69
C ASN A 3 -17.30 -7.10 -4.41
N ASP A 4 -16.79 -7.01 -3.18
CA ASP A 4 -15.75 -6.05 -2.83
C ASP A 4 -14.43 -6.42 -3.51
N TYR A 5 -14.10 -7.71 -3.55
CA TYR A 5 -12.93 -8.20 -4.29
C TYR A 5 -13.02 -7.88 -5.79
N ILE A 6 -14.18 -8.13 -6.40
CA ILE A 6 -14.43 -7.78 -7.82
C ILE A 6 -14.29 -6.28 -8.04
N SER A 7 -14.77 -5.45 -7.10
CA SER A 7 -14.64 -3.98 -7.17
C SER A 7 -13.17 -3.55 -7.11
N ILE A 8 -12.41 -4.07 -6.15
CA ILE A 8 -10.97 -3.78 -6.00
C ILE A 8 -10.18 -4.20 -7.25
N VAL A 9 -10.45 -5.40 -7.77
CA VAL A 9 -9.79 -5.88 -8.99
C VAL A 9 -10.15 -5.01 -10.20
N ARG A 10 -11.43 -4.62 -10.34
CA ARG A 10 -11.89 -3.74 -11.42
C ARG A 10 -11.25 -2.36 -11.35
N GLU A 11 -11.16 -1.77 -10.16
CA GLU A 11 -10.48 -0.49 -9.93
C GLU A 11 -8.99 -0.59 -10.23
N GLY A 12 -8.34 -1.68 -9.79
CA GLY A 12 -6.93 -1.96 -10.09
C GLY A 12 -6.66 -2.06 -11.59
N ILE A 13 -7.51 -2.81 -12.32
CA ILE A 13 -7.43 -2.92 -13.79
C ILE A 13 -7.65 -1.57 -14.45
N ALA A 14 -8.68 -0.81 -14.03
CA ALA A 14 -8.98 0.50 -14.59
C ALA A 14 -7.83 1.50 -14.36
N LYS A 15 -7.24 1.49 -13.17
CA LYS A 15 -6.07 2.31 -12.83
C LYS A 15 -4.85 1.94 -13.68
N ASN A 16 -4.54 0.65 -13.83
CA ASN A 16 -3.43 0.20 -14.66
C ASN A 16 -3.67 0.54 -16.14
N TYR A 17 -4.88 0.35 -16.63
CA TYR A 17 -5.25 0.72 -18.01
C TYR A 17 -5.08 2.23 -18.28
N LEU A 18 -5.44 3.07 -17.30
CA LEU A 18 -5.25 4.52 -17.40
C LEU A 18 -3.76 4.87 -17.44
N ILE A 19 -2.95 4.29 -16.54
CA ILE A 19 -1.50 4.49 -16.50
C ILE A 19 -0.86 4.05 -17.83
N ASP A 20 -1.20 2.86 -18.30
CA ASP A 20 -0.67 2.31 -19.55
C ASP A 20 -1.09 3.15 -20.77
N SER A 21 -2.33 3.63 -20.80
CA SER A 21 -2.83 4.49 -21.87
C SER A 21 -2.11 5.83 -21.92
N ILE A 22 -1.87 6.44 -20.74
CA ILE A 22 -1.09 7.67 -20.61
C ILE A 22 0.35 7.41 -21.05
N SER A 23 1.00 6.38 -20.50
CA SER A 23 2.39 6.03 -20.78
C SER A 23 2.63 5.69 -22.25
N SER A 24 1.70 4.98 -22.90
CA SER A 24 1.81 4.59 -24.30
C SER A 24 1.50 5.71 -25.30
N SER A 25 0.85 6.81 -24.83
CA SER A 25 0.53 7.94 -25.70
C SER A 25 1.73 8.86 -25.96
N PHE A 26 2.80 8.73 -25.19
CA PHE A 26 4.00 9.54 -25.33
C PHE A 26 5.03 8.88 -26.27
N PHE A 27 5.60 9.71 -27.10
CA PHE A 27 6.72 9.35 -27.96
C PHE A 27 7.85 10.36 -27.78
N THR A 28 9.06 9.92 -27.95
CA THR A 28 10.27 10.76 -27.97
C THR A 28 10.78 10.89 -29.40
N LEU A 29 11.21 12.10 -29.77
CA LEU A 29 11.81 12.33 -31.08
C LEU A 29 13.25 11.79 -31.10
N ASP A 30 13.69 11.26 -32.22
CA ASP A 30 15.07 10.79 -32.38
C ASP A 30 16.10 11.89 -32.05
N SER A 31 15.80 13.14 -32.37
CA SER A 31 16.65 14.30 -32.02
C SER A 31 16.73 14.54 -30.50
N GLU A 32 15.68 14.25 -29.75
CA GLU A 32 15.68 14.37 -28.28
C GLU A 32 16.51 13.22 -27.66
N ILE A 33 16.36 12.01 -28.21
CA ILE A 33 17.12 10.85 -27.78
C ILE A 33 18.61 11.06 -28.01
N LEU A 34 19.00 11.50 -29.21
CA LEU A 34 20.39 11.83 -29.53
C LEU A 34 20.92 12.97 -28.69
N GLY A 35 20.09 14.01 -28.42
CA GLY A 35 20.43 15.10 -27.53
C GLY A 35 20.70 14.64 -26.11
N LEU A 36 19.86 13.76 -25.57
CA LEU A 36 20.03 13.17 -24.24
C LEU A 36 21.29 12.29 -24.19
N ALA A 37 21.47 11.40 -25.16
CA ALA A 37 22.66 10.55 -25.26
C ALA A 37 23.94 11.40 -25.32
N LYS A 38 23.95 12.45 -26.11
CA LYS A 38 25.09 13.39 -26.22
C LYS A 38 25.41 14.07 -24.89
N LEU A 39 24.38 14.42 -24.11
CA LEU A 39 24.56 15.04 -22.80
C LEU A 39 25.10 14.05 -21.76
N LEU A 40 24.61 12.80 -21.76
CA LEU A 40 24.99 11.78 -20.79
C LEU A 40 26.36 11.21 -21.09
N GLU A 41 26.68 11.00 -22.37
CA GLU A 41 27.94 10.42 -22.81
C GLU A 41 29.07 11.44 -23.00
N GLN A 42 28.79 12.74 -22.80
CA GLN A 42 29.84 13.76 -22.79
C GLN A 42 30.87 13.46 -21.72
N GLU A 43 32.15 13.46 -22.10
CA GLU A 43 33.28 13.29 -21.21
C GLU A 43 33.92 14.63 -20.89
N ARG A 44 34.39 14.82 -19.64
CA ARG A 44 35.19 15.98 -19.24
C ARG A 44 36.46 15.55 -18.55
N ASN A 45 37.56 16.26 -18.90
CA ASN A 45 38.78 16.17 -18.12
C ASN A 45 38.79 17.35 -17.17
N ILE A 46 39.04 17.09 -15.90
CA ILE A 46 39.06 18.09 -14.85
C ILE A 46 40.36 17.99 -14.05
N SER A 47 40.88 19.12 -13.63
CA SER A 47 41.90 19.18 -12.58
C SER A 47 41.30 19.94 -11.41
N PHE A 48 41.67 19.56 -10.21
CA PHE A 48 41.18 20.22 -9.01
C PHE A 48 42.17 20.19 -7.86
N THR A 49 42.03 21.18 -7.00
CA THR A 49 42.62 21.22 -5.65
C THR A 49 41.45 21.01 -4.68
N LYS A 50 41.54 19.98 -3.87
CA LYS A 50 40.56 19.63 -2.83
C LYS A 50 41.12 20.08 -1.46
N ILE A 51 40.30 20.75 -0.67
CA ILE A 51 40.48 20.94 0.77
C ILE A 51 39.59 19.91 1.45
N ASP A 52 40.22 18.93 2.10
CA ASP A 52 39.52 17.88 2.85
C ASP A 52 39.14 18.44 4.22
N PHE A 53 37.82 18.57 4.42
CA PHE A 53 37.28 19.23 5.62
C PHE A 53 37.61 18.46 6.91
N ASN A 54 37.54 17.16 6.92
CA ASN A 54 37.83 16.36 8.11
C ASN A 54 39.30 16.38 8.46
N SER A 55 40.19 16.33 7.48
CA SER A 55 41.61 16.47 7.66
C SER A 55 41.97 17.87 8.20
N LEU A 56 41.32 18.90 7.64
CA LEU A 56 41.49 20.28 8.14
C LEU A 56 41.01 20.42 9.58
N LYS A 57 39.80 19.91 9.89
CA LYS A 57 39.23 19.93 11.24
C LYS A 57 40.14 19.23 12.26
N SER A 58 40.83 18.17 11.87
CA SER A 58 41.76 17.45 12.75
C SER A 58 42.97 18.29 13.15
N THR A 59 43.34 19.33 12.39
CA THR A 59 44.43 20.27 12.72
C THR A 59 43.97 21.37 13.65
N ILE A 60 42.68 21.59 13.81
CA ILE A 60 42.12 22.68 14.62
C ILE A 60 42.05 22.26 16.08
N GLN A 61 42.50 23.19 16.93
CA GLN A 61 42.33 23.09 18.38
C GLN A 61 41.30 24.12 18.85
N ALA A 62 40.48 23.71 19.79
CA ALA A 62 39.57 24.59 20.52
C ALA A 62 39.97 24.58 21.98
N ASP A 63 40.06 25.72 22.60
CA ASP A 63 40.33 25.82 24.04
C ASP A 63 39.02 25.96 24.84
N LEU A 64 39.14 25.86 26.18
CA LEU A 64 37.98 25.90 27.06
C LEU A 64 37.25 27.25 27.00
N THR A 65 37.98 28.36 26.86
CA THR A 65 37.38 29.71 26.81
C THR A 65 36.53 29.87 25.53
N GLU A 66 37.04 29.37 24.40
CA GLU A 66 36.29 29.36 23.13
C GLU A 66 35.05 28.49 23.24
N ALA A 67 35.18 27.31 23.86
CA ALA A 67 34.06 26.38 24.05
C ALA A 67 32.96 26.96 24.96
N GLU A 68 33.35 27.55 26.11
CA GLU A 68 32.39 28.22 27.00
C GLU A 68 31.67 29.42 26.32
N ALA A 69 32.43 30.20 25.55
CA ALA A 69 31.84 31.32 24.78
C ALA A 69 30.88 30.84 23.72
N TYR A 70 31.20 29.77 23.01
CA TYR A 70 30.32 29.16 22.01
C TYR A 70 29.04 28.62 22.65
N TYR A 71 29.17 27.87 23.74
CA TYR A 71 28.04 27.33 24.49
C TYR A 71 27.08 28.42 24.96
N ALA A 72 27.62 29.52 25.49
CA ALA A 72 26.84 30.66 25.95
C ALA A 72 26.11 31.37 24.79
N ALA A 73 26.78 31.51 23.63
CA ALA A 73 26.24 32.16 22.46
C ALA A 73 25.20 31.30 21.69
N ASN A 74 25.35 29.97 21.71
CA ASN A 74 24.56 29.02 20.96
C ASN A 74 23.80 28.03 21.86
N SER A 75 23.37 28.49 23.04
CA SER A 75 22.76 27.61 24.06
C SER A 75 21.60 26.78 23.56
N ILE A 76 20.84 27.25 22.55
CA ILE A 76 19.72 26.53 21.96
C ILE A 76 20.09 25.16 21.32
N GLU A 77 21.37 25.01 20.89
CA GLU A 77 21.89 23.76 20.30
C GLU A 77 22.16 22.66 21.35
N PHE A 78 22.09 23.02 22.62
CA PHE A 78 22.50 22.18 23.75
C PHE A 78 21.35 21.90 24.72
N PHE A 79 20.13 22.07 24.28
CA PHE A 79 19.00 21.57 25.01
C PHE A 79 18.85 20.06 24.82
N SER A 80 18.37 19.39 25.86
CA SER A 80 17.94 18.01 25.76
C SER A 80 16.67 17.90 24.90
N ASP A 81 16.42 16.77 24.31
CA ASP A 81 15.11 16.49 23.74
C ASP A 81 14.05 16.40 24.86
N GLU A 82 12.81 16.80 24.55
CA GLU A 82 11.69 16.43 25.40
C GLU A 82 11.55 14.92 25.40
N SER A 83 11.47 14.32 26.59
CA SER A 83 11.19 12.90 26.70
C SER A 83 9.90 12.65 27.48
N ARG A 84 9.21 11.59 27.12
CA ARG A 84 7.98 11.16 27.76
C ARG A 84 8.06 9.73 28.23
N SER A 85 7.41 9.44 29.34
CA SER A 85 7.15 8.08 29.80
C SER A 85 5.65 7.80 29.68
N MET A 86 5.30 6.62 29.26
CA MET A 86 3.89 6.19 29.19
C MET A 86 3.69 4.90 29.95
N ASN A 87 2.52 4.79 30.54
CA ASN A 87 1.96 3.52 30.95
C ASN A 87 1.09 2.99 29.82
N TYR A 88 1.05 1.66 29.63
CA TYR A 88 0.29 1.09 28.52
C TYR A 88 -0.17 -0.34 28.80
N ILE A 89 -1.20 -0.75 28.05
CA ILE A 89 -1.71 -2.11 27.92
C ILE A 89 -1.69 -2.46 26.43
N ILE A 90 -1.30 -3.66 26.08
CA ILE A 90 -1.42 -4.21 24.73
C ILE A 90 -2.45 -5.32 24.77
N LEU A 91 -3.44 -5.22 23.89
CA LEU A 91 -4.41 -6.25 23.62
C LEU A 91 -4.15 -6.78 22.22
N ASN A 92 -3.80 -8.05 22.09
CA ASN A 92 -3.53 -8.66 20.79
C ASN A 92 -4.38 -9.91 20.57
N ASN A 93 -4.72 -10.19 19.30
CA ASN A 93 -5.61 -11.28 18.92
C ASN A 93 -5.11 -12.66 19.42
N ASN A 94 -3.79 -12.86 19.49
CA ASN A 94 -3.23 -14.12 19.94
C ASN A 94 -3.50 -14.40 21.43
N ASP A 95 -3.55 -13.36 22.27
CA ASP A 95 -3.87 -13.50 23.69
C ASP A 95 -5.33 -13.95 23.84
N TYR A 96 -6.27 -13.33 23.12
CA TYR A 96 -7.68 -13.75 23.10
C TYR A 96 -7.86 -15.15 22.56
N ARG A 97 -7.16 -15.49 21.49
CA ARG A 97 -7.19 -16.83 20.91
C ARG A 97 -6.78 -17.92 21.90
N SER A 98 -5.84 -17.61 22.78
CA SER A 98 -5.40 -18.54 23.83
C SER A 98 -6.46 -18.79 24.91
N LEU A 99 -7.48 -17.93 25.04
CA LEU A 99 -8.59 -18.04 25.98
C LEU A 99 -9.77 -18.85 25.42
N VAL A 100 -9.81 -19.04 24.10
CA VAL A 100 -10.91 -19.73 23.41
C VAL A 100 -10.79 -21.23 23.58
N ASP A 101 -11.86 -21.87 24.09
CA ASP A 101 -12.03 -23.33 24.11
C ASP A 101 -13.27 -23.66 23.27
N VAL A 102 -13.06 -24.36 22.14
CA VAL A 102 -14.15 -24.74 21.21
C VAL A 102 -14.62 -26.16 21.56
N PRO A 103 -15.82 -26.33 22.13
CA PRO A 103 -16.40 -27.64 22.39
C PRO A 103 -16.68 -28.40 21.09
N GLU A 104 -16.59 -29.75 21.15
CA GLU A 104 -16.74 -30.59 19.96
C GLU A 104 -18.13 -30.48 19.29
N ASN A 105 -19.18 -30.21 20.04
CA ASN A 105 -20.52 -29.98 19.47
C ASN A 105 -20.59 -28.73 18.57
N TYR A 106 -19.82 -27.67 18.82
CA TYR A 106 -19.76 -26.50 17.94
C TYR A 106 -19.05 -26.82 16.62
N LEU A 107 -18.05 -27.72 16.66
CA LEU A 107 -17.40 -28.21 15.44
C LEU A 107 -18.35 -29.03 14.58
N GLU A 108 -19.20 -29.86 15.23
CA GLU A 108 -20.24 -30.65 14.54
C GLU A 108 -21.29 -29.73 13.89
N GLU A 109 -21.76 -28.68 14.60
CA GLU A 109 -22.69 -27.70 14.07
C GLU A 109 -22.07 -26.92 12.90
N ALA A 110 -20.82 -26.46 13.01
CA ALA A 110 -20.12 -25.76 11.94
C ALA A 110 -19.91 -26.64 10.70
N TYR A 111 -19.70 -27.93 10.89
CA TYR A 111 -19.62 -28.89 9.79
C TYR A 111 -20.97 -29.11 9.13
N ASP A 112 -22.05 -29.22 9.89
CA ASP A 112 -23.41 -29.34 9.34
C ASP A 112 -23.74 -28.09 8.49
N ASP A 113 -23.40 -26.90 8.96
CA ASP A 113 -23.55 -25.66 8.21
C ASP A 113 -22.67 -25.63 6.94
N TYR A 114 -21.46 -26.16 7.01
CA TYR A 114 -20.58 -26.31 5.85
C TYR A 114 -21.21 -27.23 4.80
N VAL A 115 -21.71 -28.40 5.22
CA VAL A 115 -22.39 -29.35 4.34
C VAL A 115 -23.62 -28.72 3.68
N GLN A 116 -24.45 -28.01 4.45
CA GLN A 116 -25.61 -27.29 3.92
C GLN A 116 -25.22 -26.24 2.87
N ARG A 117 -24.15 -25.46 3.12
CA ARG A 117 -23.63 -24.47 2.16
C ARG A 117 -23.17 -25.13 0.87
N ILE A 118 -22.52 -26.29 0.93
CA ILE A 118 -22.09 -27.04 -0.26
C ILE A 118 -23.32 -27.59 -1.00
N GLU A 119 -24.31 -28.12 -0.28
CA GLU A 119 -25.56 -28.62 -0.90
C GLU A 119 -26.34 -27.50 -1.61
N MET A 120 -26.36 -26.29 -1.05
CA MET A 120 -27.00 -25.13 -1.66
C MET A 120 -26.30 -24.65 -2.94
N ARG A 121 -25.02 -24.96 -3.13
CA ARG A 121 -24.24 -24.66 -4.34
C ARG A 121 -24.49 -25.65 -5.48
N SER A 122 -25.32 -26.68 -5.27
CA SER A 122 -25.60 -27.63 -6.32
C SER A 122 -26.29 -26.96 -7.52
N GLU A 123 -25.69 -27.10 -8.68
CA GLU A 123 -26.25 -26.58 -9.93
C GLU A 123 -27.25 -27.57 -10.51
N LYS A 124 -28.39 -27.09 -10.93
CA LYS A 124 -29.46 -27.87 -11.56
C LYS A 124 -29.63 -27.44 -13.00
N ARG A 125 -29.47 -28.38 -13.93
CA ARG A 125 -29.73 -28.14 -15.35
C ARG A 125 -31.16 -28.49 -15.66
N ALA A 126 -31.84 -27.56 -16.30
CA ALA A 126 -33.25 -27.72 -16.64
C ALA A 126 -33.49 -27.60 -18.16
N SER A 127 -34.50 -28.31 -18.61
CA SER A 127 -35.12 -28.04 -19.90
C SER A 127 -36.57 -27.63 -19.70
N HIS A 128 -37.12 -26.83 -20.62
CA HIS A 128 -38.49 -26.37 -20.52
C HIS A 128 -39.31 -26.51 -21.81
N ILE A 129 -40.62 -26.50 -21.64
CA ILE A 129 -41.62 -26.27 -22.70
C ILE A 129 -42.29 -24.96 -22.34
N MET A 130 -42.30 -23.98 -23.25
CA MET A 130 -42.89 -22.66 -23.04
C MET A 130 -44.07 -22.44 -23.97
N VAL A 131 -45.16 -21.88 -23.44
CA VAL A 131 -46.31 -21.37 -24.21
C VAL A 131 -46.54 -19.92 -23.83
N ASP A 132 -46.27 -19.00 -24.75
CA ASP A 132 -46.33 -17.57 -24.56
C ASP A 132 -47.76 -17.05 -24.71
N LEU A 133 -48.22 -16.27 -23.71
CA LEU A 133 -49.56 -15.69 -23.74
C LEU A 133 -49.78 -14.74 -24.92
N ILE A 134 -48.73 -14.13 -25.45
CA ILE A 134 -48.83 -13.18 -26.58
C ILE A 134 -49.43 -13.82 -27.84
N ASN A 135 -49.29 -15.14 -27.98
CA ASN A 135 -49.74 -15.88 -29.13
C ASN A 135 -51.21 -16.33 -29.05
N TYR A 136 -51.92 -16.01 -27.95
CA TYR A 136 -53.27 -16.52 -27.68
C TYR A 136 -54.23 -15.38 -27.30
N GLU A 137 -55.51 -15.58 -27.63
CA GLU A 137 -56.59 -14.62 -27.35
C GLU A 137 -56.85 -14.46 -25.83
N SER A 138 -56.47 -15.44 -25.02
CA SER A 138 -56.71 -15.44 -23.58
C SER A 138 -55.74 -16.38 -22.85
N LYS A 139 -55.53 -16.12 -21.54
CA LYS A 139 -54.75 -16.97 -20.65
C LYS A 139 -55.29 -18.41 -20.61
N ASP A 140 -56.62 -18.58 -20.67
CA ASP A 140 -57.24 -19.91 -20.69
C ASP A 140 -56.97 -20.67 -21.99
N ALA A 141 -56.78 -19.96 -23.11
CA ALA A 141 -56.44 -20.60 -24.38
C ALA A 141 -55.01 -21.14 -24.34
N ALA A 142 -54.05 -20.34 -23.86
CA ALA A 142 -52.64 -20.76 -23.65
C ALA A 142 -52.54 -21.90 -22.62
N LEU A 143 -53.32 -21.82 -21.52
CA LEU A 143 -53.34 -22.87 -20.51
C LEU A 143 -53.78 -24.22 -21.06
N LYS A 144 -54.77 -24.24 -21.99
CA LYS A 144 -55.19 -25.48 -22.64
C LYS A 144 -54.07 -26.12 -23.44
N ILE A 145 -53.25 -25.32 -24.14
CA ILE A 145 -52.18 -25.84 -24.97
C ILE A 145 -51.07 -26.46 -24.07
N ILE A 146 -50.63 -25.73 -23.05
CA ILE A 146 -49.58 -26.28 -22.15
C ILE A 146 -50.11 -27.48 -21.36
N THR A 147 -51.43 -27.51 -21.02
CA THR A 147 -52.05 -28.69 -20.38
C THR A 147 -52.05 -29.89 -21.32
N SER A 148 -52.35 -29.69 -22.59
CA SER A 148 -52.25 -30.76 -23.59
C SER A 148 -50.83 -31.33 -23.71
N ALA A 149 -49.81 -30.44 -23.68
CA ALA A 149 -48.43 -30.86 -23.64
C ALA A 149 -48.14 -31.71 -22.38
N LYS A 150 -48.65 -31.29 -21.21
CA LYS A 150 -48.47 -32.03 -19.93
C LYS A 150 -49.19 -33.40 -20.00
N ASP A 151 -50.36 -33.49 -20.59
CA ASP A 151 -51.11 -34.74 -20.74
C ASP A 151 -50.37 -35.74 -21.65
N GLU A 152 -49.72 -35.25 -22.73
CA GLU A 152 -48.87 -36.09 -23.57
C GLU A 152 -47.63 -36.62 -22.82
N LEU A 153 -46.98 -35.76 -22.04
CA LEU A 153 -45.88 -36.19 -21.18
C LEU A 153 -46.31 -37.24 -20.15
N ASN A 154 -47.49 -37.05 -19.54
CA ASN A 154 -48.06 -38.00 -18.60
C ASN A 154 -48.44 -39.33 -19.26
N SER A 155 -48.77 -39.33 -20.59
CA SER A 155 -49.04 -40.53 -21.37
C SER A 155 -47.77 -41.28 -21.79
N GLY A 156 -46.58 -40.73 -21.50
CA GLY A 156 -45.26 -41.36 -21.73
C GLY A 156 -44.58 -40.92 -23.03
N LYS A 157 -45.06 -39.86 -23.69
CA LYS A 157 -44.36 -39.25 -24.84
C LYS A 157 -43.03 -38.65 -24.38
N ASP A 158 -42.01 -38.76 -25.22
CA ASP A 158 -40.70 -38.20 -24.89
C ASP A 158 -40.72 -36.68 -24.74
N PHE A 159 -39.98 -36.15 -23.79
CA PHE A 159 -39.98 -34.72 -23.49
C PHE A 159 -39.50 -33.88 -24.66
N ILE A 160 -38.48 -34.34 -25.39
CA ILE A 160 -37.95 -33.65 -26.56
C ILE A 160 -38.99 -33.56 -27.67
N ASP A 161 -39.73 -34.64 -27.92
CA ASP A 161 -40.79 -34.66 -28.92
C ASP A 161 -41.89 -33.63 -28.57
N VAL A 162 -42.26 -33.50 -27.30
CA VAL A 162 -43.23 -32.51 -26.83
C VAL A 162 -42.68 -31.09 -26.90
N VAL A 163 -41.38 -30.88 -26.59
CA VAL A 163 -40.69 -29.59 -26.81
C VAL A 163 -40.81 -29.17 -28.28
N LEU A 164 -40.48 -30.06 -29.20
CA LEU A 164 -40.49 -29.76 -30.63
C LEU A 164 -41.91 -29.46 -31.14
N GLU A 165 -42.92 -30.05 -30.54
CA GLU A 165 -44.33 -29.87 -30.95
C GLU A 165 -44.95 -28.60 -30.32
N TYR A 166 -44.74 -28.38 -29.00
CA TYR A 166 -45.50 -27.40 -28.24
C TYR A 166 -44.68 -26.17 -27.81
N SER A 167 -43.34 -26.25 -27.67
CA SER A 167 -42.58 -25.12 -27.17
C SER A 167 -42.52 -23.98 -28.17
N GLU A 168 -42.77 -22.78 -27.69
CA GLU A 168 -42.77 -21.53 -28.47
C GLU A 168 -41.49 -20.73 -28.21
N ASP A 169 -40.65 -21.16 -27.28
CA ASP A 169 -39.28 -20.59 -27.10
C ASP A 169 -38.35 -21.14 -28.21
N ILE A 170 -38.11 -20.32 -29.22
CA ILE A 170 -37.34 -20.69 -30.39
C ILE A 170 -35.90 -21.07 -30.01
N ILE A 171 -35.31 -20.37 -29.03
CA ILE A 171 -33.92 -20.58 -28.66
C ILE A 171 -33.74 -21.92 -27.96
N SER A 172 -34.50 -22.18 -26.91
CA SER A 172 -34.39 -23.44 -26.17
C SER A 172 -34.93 -24.62 -26.99
N LYS A 173 -35.89 -24.38 -27.86
CA LYS A 173 -36.45 -25.44 -28.75
C LYS A 173 -35.39 -26.05 -29.66
N GLU A 174 -34.46 -25.23 -30.22
CA GLU A 174 -33.33 -25.69 -31.02
C GLU A 174 -32.31 -26.48 -30.18
N LEU A 175 -32.32 -26.31 -28.86
CA LEU A 175 -31.50 -26.99 -27.89
C LEU A 175 -32.26 -28.09 -27.11
N GLU A 176 -33.35 -28.65 -27.72
CA GLU A 176 -34.17 -29.70 -27.12
C GLU A 176 -34.83 -29.26 -25.78
N GLY A 177 -35.10 -27.96 -25.68
CA GLY A 177 -35.68 -27.32 -24.51
C GLY A 177 -34.72 -26.89 -23.43
N ASP A 178 -33.43 -27.11 -23.59
CA ASP A 178 -32.38 -26.82 -22.57
C ASP A 178 -32.28 -25.32 -22.30
N ILE A 179 -32.34 -24.97 -21.03
CA ILE A 179 -32.19 -23.58 -20.52
C ILE A 179 -30.95 -23.39 -19.65
N GLY A 180 -30.08 -24.42 -19.54
CA GLY A 180 -28.83 -24.37 -18.83
C GLY A 180 -28.91 -24.66 -17.34
N TYR A 181 -27.93 -24.19 -16.59
CA TYR A 181 -27.77 -24.45 -15.17
C TYR A 181 -28.21 -23.25 -14.32
N SER A 182 -28.70 -23.54 -13.10
CA SER A 182 -28.92 -22.57 -12.05
C SER A 182 -28.50 -23.13 -10.70
N SER A 183 -27.95 -22.26 -9.87
CA SER A 183 -27.65 -22.52 -8.44
C SER A 183 -28.79 -22.04 -7.52
N GLY A 184 -29.94 -21.62 -8.11
CA GLY A 184 -31.08 -21.12 -7.37
C GLY A 184 -31.38 -19.63 -7.56
N ASP A 185 -30.62 -18.93 -8.44
CA ASP A 185 -30.65 -17.48 -8.63
C ASP A 185 -30.61 -17.03 -10.10
N VAL A 186 -30.62 -17.97 -11.05
CA VAL A 186 -30.51 -17.68 -12.49
C VAL A 186 -31.89 -17.63 -13.19
N PHE A 187 -32.80 -18.52 -12.80
CA PHE A 187 -34.14 -18.63 -13.41
C PHE A 187 -35.16 -17.79 -12.64
N PRO A 188 -36.37 -17.58 -13.21
CA PRO A 188 -37.49 -16.98 -12.49
C PRO A 188 -37.78 -17.73 -11.18
N GLU A 189 -38.24 -17.01 -10.15
CA GLU A 189 -38.48 -17.54 -8.80
C GLU A 189 -39.39 -18.79 -8.80
N GLU A 190 -40.40 -18.82 -9.70
CA GLU A 190 -41.30 -19.94 -9.83
C GLU A 190 -40.59 -21.19 -10.36
N PHE A 191 -39.58 -21.03 -11.22
CA PHE A 191 -38.75 -22.13 -11.72
C PHE A 191 -37.86 -22.67 -10.62
N GLU A 192 -37.12 -21.77 -9.94
CA GLU A 192 -36.24 -22.15 -8.86
C GLU A 192 -37.00 -22.87 -7.73
N THR A 193 -38.18 -22.37 -7.39
CA THR A 193 -39.04 -23.00 -6.38
C THR A 193 -39.49 -24.41 -6.83
N SER A 194 -39.78 -24.62 -8.11
CA SER A 194 -40.12 -25.94 -8.64
C SER A 194 -38.90 -26.86 -8.67
N LEU A 195 -37.78 -26.39 -9.25
CA LEU A 195 -36.55 -27.17 -9.39
C LEU A 195 -35.96 -27.58 -8.04
N SER A 196 -36.16 -26.76 -6.99
CA SER A 196 -35.67 -27.10 -5.63
C SER A 196 -36.28 -28.40 -5.08
N LYS A 197 -37.48 -28.72 -5.48
CA LYS A 197 -38.27 -29.89 -5.02
C LYS A 197 -38.18 -31.10 -5.92
N MET A 198 -37.58 -30.94 -7.12
CA MET A 198 -37.55 -31.98 -8.13
C MET A 198 -36.35 -32.90 -8.01
N SER A 199 -36.52 -34.15 -8.37
CA SER A 199 -35.45 -35.13 -8.55
C SER A 199 -35.00 -35.17 -10.03
N LYS A 200 -33.77 -35.63 -10.29
CA LYS A 200 -33.26 -35.78 -11.65
C LYS A 200 -34.20 -36.63 -12.53
N GLY A 201 -34.56 -36.12 -13.68
CA GLY A 201 -35.47 -36.72 -14.63
C GLY A 201 -36.95 -36.39 -14.40
N GLU A 202 -37.29 -35.74 -13.32
CA GLU A 202 -38.67 -35.37 -12.97
C GLU A 202 -39.15 -34.20 -13.84
N ILE A 203 -40.47 -34.18 -14.10
CA ILE A 203 -41.16 -33.18 -14.90
C ILE A 203 -42.14 -32.42 -14.00
N SER A 204 -42.01 -31.10 -13.93
CA SER A 204 -42.86 -30.24 -13.10
C SER A 204 -44.33 -30.25 -13.52
N ASP A 205 -45.21 -29.79 -12.64
CA ASP A 205 -46.53 -29.33 -13.03
C ASP A 205 -46.42 -28.09 -13.92
N VAL A 206 -47.55 -27.65 -14.48
CA VAL A 206 -47.64 -26.44 -15.27
C VAL A 206 -47.40 -25.22 -14.36
N ILE A 207 -46.40 -24.42 -14.70
CA ILE A 207 -45.98 -23.21 -13.98
C ILE A 207 -46.34 -22.00 -14.82
N PHE A 208 -46.90 -20.98 -14.22
CA PHE A 208 -47.04 -19.67 -14.84
C PHE A 208 -45.97 -18.74 -14.29
N SER A 209 -45.16 -18.18 -15.16
CA SER A 209 -44.21 -17.16 -14.78
C SER A 209 -44.70 -15.77 -15.17
N GLU A 210 -44.78 -14.89 -14.17
CA GLU A 210 -45.10 -13.47 -14.41
C GLU A 210 -43.96 -12.74 -15.10
N ALA A 211 -42.73 -13.16 -14.85
CA ALA A 211 -41.55 -12.54 -15.43
C ALA A 211 -41.50 -12.70 -16.98
N THR A 212 -41.92 -13.86 -17.48
CA THR A 212 -41.93 -14.16 -18.91
C THR A 212 -43.33 -14.04 -19.53
N ASN A 213 -44.37 -13.83 -18.71
CA ASN A 213 -45.78 -13.81 -19.12
C ASN A 213 -46.18 -15.06 -19.93
N SER A 214 -45.76 -16.25 -19.50
CA SER A 214 -45.90 -17.52 -20.22
C SER A 214 -46.11 -18.68 -19.26
N PHE A 215 -46.68 -19.78 -19.81
CA PHE A 215 -46.77 -21.06 -19.12
C PHE A 215 -45.58 -21.95 -19.45
N HIS A 216 -45.09 -22.67 -18.45
CA HIS A 216 -43.95 -23.56 -18.59
C HIS A 216 -44.19 -24.93 -17.98
N ILE A 217 -43.51 -25.93 -18.53
CA ILE A 217 -43.28 -27.23 -17.92
C ILE A 217 -41.78 -27.44 -17.88
N LEU A 218 -41.21 -27.70 -16.70
CA LEU A 218 -39.78 -27.92 -16.51
C LEU A 218 -39.46 -29.43 -16.43
N LYS A 219 -38.30 -29.81 -16.90
CA LYS A 219 -37.69 -31.11 -16.65
C LYS A 219 -36.31 -30.89 -16.05
N LEU A 220 -36.05 -31.49 -14.88
CA LEU A 220 -34.75 -31.47 -14.28
C LEU A 220 -33.87 -32.54 -14.94
N THR A 221 -32.92 -32.10 -15.79
CA THR A 221 -32.11 -33.00 -16.62
C THR A 221 -30.86 -33.49 -15.92
N GLU A 222 -30.23 -32.60 -15.10
CA GLU A 222 -28.99 -32.89 -14.42
C GLU A 222 -28.92 -32.15 -13.07
N ILE A 223 -28.28 -32.78 -12.09
CA ILE A 223 -27.90 -32.17 -10.82
C ILE A 223 -26.41 -32.35 -10.71
N ASN A 224 -25.69 -31.24 -10.75
CA ASN A 224 -24.28 -31.19 -10.49
C ASN A 224 -24.09 -30.88 -9.00
N LYS A 225 -23.81 -31.90 -8.19
CA LYS A 225 -23.57 -31.77 -6.74
C LYS A 225 -22.08 -31.69 -6.50
N GLU A 226 -21.68 -30.64 -5.80
CA GLU A 226 -20.38 -30.61 -5.13
C GLU A 226 -20.48 -31.51 -3.89
N GLU A 227 -19.54 -32.43 -3.71
CA GLU A 227 -19.50 -33.28 -2.51
C GLU A 227 -18.75 -32.54 -1.39
N ALA A 228 -19.34 -32.43 -0.22
CA ALA A 228 -18.68 -31.89 0.95
C ALA A 228 -17.51 -32.80 1.35
N ASN A 229 -16.38 -32.19 1.73
CA ASN A 229 -15.26 -32.94 2.29
C ASN A 229 -15.67 -33.61 3.61
N ALA A 230 -15.01 -34.69 3.96
CA ALA A 230 -15.30 -35.41 5.20
C ALA A 230 -15.00 -34.53 6.43
N PHE A 231 -15.71 -34.76 7.53
CA PHE A 231 -15.54 -34.03 8.79
C PHE A 231 -14.08 -34.00 9.25
N ASP A 232 -13.39 -35.15 9.21
CA ASP A 232 -11.99 -35.26 9.62
C ASP A 232 -11.05 -34.39 8.79
N ASP A 233 -11.36 -34.20 7.50
CA ASP A 233 -10.57 -33.34 6.60
C ASP A 233 -10.83 -31.84 6.83
N MET A 234 -12.00 -31.50 7.36
CA MET A 234 -12.42 -30.12 7.62
C MET A 234 -12.18 -29.67 9.07
N LYS A 235 -11.98 -30.61 9.99
CA LYS A 235 -11.94 -30.36 11.43
C LYS A 235 -10.97 -29.26 11.83
N ASP A 236 -9.75 -29.30 11.32
CA ASP A 236 -8.72 -28.32 11.68
C ASP A 236 -9.07 -26.92 11.13
N ASN A 237 -9.63 -26.84 9.93
CA ASN A 237 -10.05 -25.56 9.33
C ASN A 237 -11.26 -24.96 10.07
N LEU A 238 -12.25 -25.78 10.41
CA LEU A 238 -13.43 -25.35 11.16
C LEU A 238 -13.06 -24.90 12.57
N LEU A 239 -12.14 -25.62 13.23
CA LEU A 239 -11.61 -25.22 14.53
C LEU A 239 -10.94 -23.86 14.45
N GLU A 240 -10.11 -23.65 13.43
CA GLU A 240 -9.41 -22.40 13.19
C GLU A 240 -10.39 -21.24 12.95
N GLU A 241 -11.41 -21.44 12.12
CA GLU A 241 -12.48 -20.46 11.86
C GLU A 241 -13.25 -20.11 13.14
N LEU A 242 -13.66 -21.10 13.93
CA LEU A 242 -14.39 -20.89 15.18
C LEU A 242 -13.53 -20.18 16.23
N MET A 243 -12.26 -20.59 16.37
CA MET A 243 -11.32 -19.93 17.28
C MET A 243 -11.08 -18.46 16.90
N SER A 244 -10.98 -18.16 15.60
CA SER A 244 -10.83 -16.79 15.12
C SER A 244 -12.07 -15.96 15.42
N ALA A 245 -13.25 -16.47 15.09
CA ALA A 245 -14.51 -15.75 15.32
C ALA A 245 -14.75 -15.47 16.81
N GLU A 246 -14.52 -16.45 17.68
CA GLU A 246 -14.72 -16.30 19.12
C GLU A 246 -13.67 -15.37 19.75
N SER A 247 -12.41 -15.45 19.30
CA SER A 247 -11.36 -14.52 19.76
C SER A 247 -11.64 -13.08 19.35
N GLU A 248 -12.15 -12.86 18.14
CA GLU A 248 -12.60 -11.54 17.68
C GLU A 248 -13.76 -11.01 18.53
N ALA A 249 -14.75 -11.87 18.83
CA ALA A 249 -15.88 -11.47 19.67
C ALA A 249 -15.45 -11.09 21.10
N LEU A 250 -14.53 -11.85 21.71
CA LEU A 250 -13.97 -11.50 23.03
C LEU A 250 -13.20 -10.19 23.00
N MET A 251 -12.43 -9.95 21.94
CA MET A 251 -11.69 -8.70 21.78
C MET A 251 -12.63 -7.51 21.57
N ASP A 252 -13.73 -7.70 20.83
CA ASP A 252 -14.74 -6.65 20.62
C ASP A 252 -15.48 -6.29 21.91
N GLU A 253 -15.72 -7.26 22.84
CA GLU A 253 -16.27 -6.96 24.17
C GLU A 253 -15.33 -6.04 24.97
N ASP A 254 -14.02 -6.34 24.96
CA ASP A 254 -13.03 -5.51 25.64
C ASP A 254 -12.85 -4.15 24.94
N ARG A 255 -12.97 -4.09 23.60
CA ARG A 255 -12.99 -2.85 22.83
C ARG A 255 -14.17 -1.96 23.27
N ASP A 256 -15.36 -2.50 23.39
CA ASP A 256 -16.53 -1.75 23.87
C ASP A 256 -16.30 -1.16 25.27
N ILE A 257 -15.64 -1.90 26.16
CA ILE A 257 -15.26 -1.41 27.49
C ILE A 257 -14.29 -0.22 27.37
N ILE A 258 -13.28 -0.35 26.51
CA ILE A 258 -12.27 0.69 26.28
C ILE A 258 -12.92 1.93 25.68
N ASP A 259 -13.73 1.79 24.63
CA ASP A 259 -14.41 2.90 23.95
C ASP A 259 -15.31 3.70 24.93
N ASN A 260 -16.06 3.00 25.77
CA ASN A 260 -16.85 3.64 26.81
C ASN A 260 -15.98 4.36 27.85
N ALA A 261 -14.86 3.76 28.25
CA ALA A 261 -13.92 4.36 29.18
C ALA A 261 -13.28 5.65 28.61
N ILE A 262 -12.92 5.66 27.32
CA ILE A 262 -12.41 6.85 26.63
C ILE A 262 -13.47 7.96 26.57
N LEU A 263 -14.72 7.61 26.23
CA LEU A 263 -15.84 8.57 26.22
C LEU A 263 -16.08 9.20 27.60
N ASP A 264 -15.89 8.43 28.66
CA ASP A 264 -16.03 8.87 30.04
C ASP A 264 -14.76 9.54 30.60
N ASN A 265 -13.70 9.67 29.79
CA ASN A 265 -12.39 10.21 30.15
C ASN A 265 -11.74 9.50 31.34
N LEU A 266 -11.86 8.17 31.41
CA LEU A 266 -11.25 7.37 32.45
C LEU A 266 -9.73 7.28 32.26
N SER A 267 -9.01 7.10 33.38
CA SER A 267 -7.56 6.88 33.37
C SER A 267 -7.21 5.47 32.89
N LEU A 268 -5.95 5.27 32.49
CA LEU A 268 -5.46 3.95 32.09
C LEU A 268 -5.61 2.92 33.24
N GLU A 269 -5.43 3.35 34.49
CA GLU A 269 -5.59 2.49 35.67
C GLU A 269 -7.03 1.99 35.84
N GLU A 270 -8.00 2.85 35.53
CA GLU A 270 -9.43 2.48 35.57
C GLU A 270 -9.76 1.52 34.43
N VAL A 271 -9.23 1.78 33.21
CA VAL A 271 -9.35 0.87 32.08
C VAL A 271 -8.72 -0.49 32.39
N ALA A 272 -7.49 -0.51 32.90
CA ALA A 272 -6.77 -1.72 33.28
C ALA A 272 -7.54 -2.55 34.32
N SER A 273 -8.15 -1.85 35.29
CA SER A 273 -8.96 -2.51 36.32
C SER A 273 -10.22 -3.15 35.74
N SER A 274 -10.86 -2.49 34.76
CA SER A 274 -12.06 -3.02 34.09
C SER A 274 -11.76 -4.24 33.24
N LEU A 275 -10.58 -4.26 32.58
CA LEU A 275 -10.12 -5.37 31.74
C LEU A 275 -9.35 -6.46 32.52
N ASN A 276 -9.08 -6.23 33.81
CA ASN A 276 -8.18 -7.06 34.61
C ASN A 276 -6.80 -7.25 33.92
N ALA A 277 -6.31 -6.20 33.26
CA ALA A 277 -5.07 -6.19 32.47
C ALA A 277 -3.89 -5.65 33.27
N GLU A 278 -2.68 -6.13 32.95
CA GLU A 278 -1.44 -5.65 33.56
C GLU A 278 -0.92 -4.41 32.83
N ILE A 279 -0.64 -3.36 33.61
CA ILE A 279 -0.04 -2.13 33.09
C ILE A 279 1.46 -2.30 32.97
N LYS A 280 2.00 -1.98 31.79
CA LYS A 280 3.42 -1.86 31.51
C LYS A 280 3.83 -0.41 31.44
N THR A 281 5.13 -0.12 31.57
CA THR A 281 5.70 1.23 31.49
C THR A 281 6.81 1.26 30.45
N ALA A 282 6.85 2.32 29.66
CA ALA A 282 7.95 2.65 28.77
C ALA A 282 8.46 4.06 29.10
N ASP A 283 9.76 4.16 29.36
CA ASP A 283 10.40 5.38 29.85
C ASP A 283 11.35 6.01 28.84
N ASN A 284 11.60 7.31 28.99
CA ASN A 284 12.58 8.08 28.22
C ASN A 284 12.41 8.03 26.69
N LEU A 285 11.17 8.03 26.26
CA LEU A 285 10.83 8.05 24.83
C LEU A 285 10.97 9.47 24.28
N THR A 286 11.72 9.64 23.20
CA THR A 286 11.86 10.91 22.47
C THR A 286 11.34 10.74 21.04
N ILE A 287 11.03 11.86 20.35
CA ILE A 287 10.59 11.80 18.94
C ILE A 287 11.68 11.23 18.04
N GLU A 288 12.95 11.60 18.29
CA GLU A 288 14.06 11.15 17.46
C GLU A 288 14.50 9.72 17.78
N ASN A 289 14.42 9.32 19.05
CA ASN A 289 14.78 7.98 19.52
C ASN A 289 13.63 7.36 20.30
N PHE A 290 12.66 6.83 19.57
CA PHE A 290 11.50 6.13 20.13
C PHE A 290 11.85 4.64 20.32
N ASP A 291 12.53 4.34 21.43
CA ASP A 291 12.92 2.98 21.80
C ASP A 291 11.76 2.23 22.48
N PHE A 292 10.80 1.83 21.67
CA PHE A 292 9.62 1.07 22.10
C PHE A 292 9.50 -0.22 21.28
N GLU A 293 8.94 -1.26 21.89
CA GLU A 293 8.83 -2.59 21.27
C GLU A 293 7.99 -2.59 19.98
N ILE A 294 6.98 -1.72 19.88
CA ILE A 294 6.12 -1.59 18.70
C ILE A 294 6.53 -0.35 17.90
N LYS A 295 6.96 -0.58 16.66
CA LYS A 295 7.37 0.49 15.73
C LYS A 295 6.17 1.02 14.95
N ASN A 296 5.33 1.81 15.61
CA ASN A 296 4.15 2.45 15.00
C ASN A 296 4.23 3.97 15.20
N THR A 297 4.21 4.70 14.08
CA THR A 297 4.29 6.18 14.09
C THR A 297 3.12 6.83 14.82
N GLN A 298 1.95 6.21 14.82
CA GLN A 298 0.78 6.74 15.50
C GLN A 298 0.95 6.74 17.02
N ILE A 299 1.64 5.73 17.58
CA ILE A 299 1.96 5.70 19.03
C ILE A 299 2.79 6.93 19.42
N ILE A 300 3.83 7.25 18.63
CA ILE A 300 4.67 8.43 18.85
C ILE A 300 3.84 9.70 18.80
N GLN A 301 3.04 9.85 17.73
CA GLN A 301 2.22 11.03 17.53
C GLN A 301 1.21 11.21 18.65
N THR A 302 0.53 10.13 19.04
CA THR A 302 -0.44 10.17 20.14
C THR A 302 0.24 10.54 21.46
N LEU A 303 1.32 9.84 21.84
CA LEU A 303 2.03 10.11 23.08
C LEU A 303 2.49 11.58 23.19
N PHE A 304 3.06 12.13 22.11
CA PHE A 304 3.57 13.51 22.10
C PHE A 304 2.47 14.57 21.89
N SER A 305 1.25 14.18 21.59
CA SER A 305 0.09 15.08 21.56
C SER A 305 -0.60 15.23 22.90
N ILE A 306 -0.41 14.31 23.86
CA ILE A 306 -1.06 14.33 25.17
C ILE A 306 -0.53 15.53 25.98
N PRO A 307 -1.37 16.48 26.40
CA PRO A 307 -0.90 17.62 27.19
C PRO A 307 -0.55 17.22 28.63
N SER A 308 0.34 17.99 29.26
CA SER A 308 0.67 17.80 30.66
C SER A 308 -0.57 17.90 31.55
N GLY A 309 -0.74 16.94 32.47
CA GLY A 309 -1.88 16.88 33.38
C GLY A 309 -3.14 16.24 32.78
N PHE A 310 -3.07 15.74 31.56
CA PHE A 310 -4.14 14.94 30.97
C PHE A 310 -4.03 13.49 31.48
N ASN A 311 -5.08 12.97 32.08
CA ASN A 311 -5.09 11.67 32.73
C ASN A 311 -5.93 10.61 32.01
N SER A 312 -6.70 11.00 30.98
CA SER A 312 -7.50 10.01 30.24
C SER A 312 -6.60 9.08 29.45
N ALA A 313 -7.04 7.84 29.31
CA ALA A 313 -6.42 6.90 28.42
C ALA A 313 -6.63 7.28 26.95
N GLU A 314 -5.69 6.91 26.10
CA GLU A 314 -5.73 7.07 24.64
C GLU A 314 -5.54 5.69 24.00
N VAL A 315 -6.16 5.48 22.83
CA VAL A 315 -6.07 4.20 22.08
C VAL A 315 -5.36 4.41 20.78
N VAL A 316 -4.51 3.45 20.43
CA VAL A 316 -3.88 3.33 19.11
C VAL A 316 -4.15 1.96 18.56
N GLU A 317 -4.79 1.91 17.39
CA GLU A 317 -5.01 0.67 16.66
C GLU A 317 -3.67 0.11 16.14
N LEU A 318 -3.52 -1.20 16.24
CA LEU A 318 -2.38 -1.97 15.74
C LEU A 318 -2.85 -2.94 14.66
N ASP A 319 -1.92 -3.48 13.89
CA ASP A 319 -2.24 -4.47 12.84
C ASP A 319 -2.86 -5.76 13.41
N ASP A 320 -2.54 -6.11 14.67
CA ASP A 320 -3.01 -7.32 15.35
C ASP A 320 -3.53 -7.02 16.76
N GLY A 321 -4.36 -5.98 16.87
CA GLY A 321 -4.95 -5.61 18.16
C GLY A 321 -4.95 -4.12 18.41
N MET A 322 -4.76 -3.70 19.67
CA MET A 322 -4.73 -2.31 20.08
C MET A 322 -3.77 -2.06 21.25
N LEU A 323 -3.30 -0.82 21.34
CA LEU A 323 -2.54 -0.32 22.48
C LEU A 323 -3.36 0.77 23.16
N VAL A 324 -3.61 0.60 24.46
CA VAL A 324 -4.21 1.61 25.31
C VAL A 324 -3.10 2.22 26.14
N MET A 325 -2.96 3.55 26.12
CA MET A 325 -1.89 4.23 26.84
C MET A 325 -2.36 5.42 27.67
N GLY A 326 -1.58 5.73 28.66
CA GLY A 326 -1.70 6.95 29.46
C GLY A 326 -0.33 7.60 29.62
N LEU A 327 -0.32 8.93 29.64
CA LEU A 327 0.89 9.69 29.91
C LEU A 327 1.31 9.50 31.37
N ASN A 328 2.52 8.98 31.60
CA ASN A 328 3.06 8.80 32.94
C ASN A 328 3.83 10.06 33.40
N SER A 329 4.77 10.55 32.58
CA SER A 329 5.54 11.76 32.89
C SER A 329 6.06 12.44 31.62
N ILE A 330 6.29 13.75 31.74
CA ILE A 330 7.00 14.56 30.73
C ILE A 330 8.26 15.10 31.39
N GLN A 331 9.40 14.89 30.74
CA GLN A 331 10.62 15.62 31.01
C GLN A 331 10.79 16.66 29.91
N GLU A 332 10.53 17.91 30.26
CA GLU A 332 10.66 19.02 29.31
C GLU A 332 12.12 19.17 28.83
N SER A 333 12.28 19.72 27.63
CA SER A 333 13.57 20.08 27.08
C SER A 333 14.22 21.15 27.97
N GLU A 334 15.42 20.90 28.48
CA GLU A 334 16.18 21.84 29.32
C GLU A 334 17.62 21.94 28.85
N LEU A 335 18.24 23.11 29.14
CA LEU A 335 19.61 23.35 28.78
C LEU A 335 20.53 22.39 29.55
N MET A 336 21.22 21.55 28.83
CA MET A 336 22.17 20.59 29.41
C MET A 336 23.38 21.33 29.95
N PRO A 337 23.91 20.95 31.14
CA PRO A 337 25.11 21.57 31.67
C PRO A 337 26.29 21.35 30.73
N PHE A 338 27.21 22.34 30.68
CA PHE A 338 28.36 22.35 29.77
C PHE A 338 29.14 21.03 29.84
N GLU A 339 29.35 20.47 31.02
CA GLU A 339 30.11 19.23 31.24
C GLU A 339 29.46 18.03 30.51
N ALA A 340 28.13 18.01 30.41
CA ALA A 340 27.40 16.93 29.75
C ALA A 340 27.51 17.02 28.22
N VAL A 341 27.68 18.21 27.66
CA VAL A 341 27.71 18.48 26.21
C VAL A 341 29.10 18.96 25.75
N ALA A 342 30.11 18.94 26.61
CA ALA A 342 31.44 19.50 26.34
C ALA A 342 32.04 18.97 25.02
N GLU A 343 31.98 17.68 24.75
CA GLU A 343 32.45 17.07 23.50
C GLU A 343 31.77 17.66 22.27
N LYS A 344 30.46 17.78 22.32
CA LYS A 344 29.65 18.38 21.24
C LYS A 344 30.01 19.84 21.04
N VAL A 345 30.19 20.60 22.12
CA VAL A 345 30.58 22.02 22.06
C VAL A 345 31.95 22.18 21.44
N PHE A 346 32.98 21.43 21.90
CA PHE A 346 34.32 21.47 21.32
C PHE A 346 34.29 21.09 19.83
N ASP A 347 33.47 20.12 19.45
CA ASP A 347 33.32 19.72 18.05
C ASP A 347 32.68 20.83 17.19
N SER A 348 31.66 21.51 17.72
CA SER A 348 31.02 22.66 17.07
C SER A 348 31.99 23.83 16.87
N VAL A 349 32.80 24.16 17.88
CA VAL A 349 33.85 25.19 17.76
C VAL A 349 34.90 24.82 16.69
N LYS A 350 35.33 23.55 16.67
CA LYS A 350 36.24 23.06 15.63
C LYS A 350 35.62 23.16 14.23
N ASN A 351 34.34 22.84 14.10
CA ASN A 351 33.58 22.95 12.83
C ASN A 351 33.56 24.41 12.36
N GLU A 352 33.19 25.36 13.20
CA GLU A 352 33.13 26.77 12.87
C GLU A 352 34.50 27.32 12.43
N LYS A 353 35.55 27.02 13.21
CA LYS A 353 36.96 27.43 12.91
C LYS A 353 37.43 26.79 11.60
N SER A 354 37.05 25.53 11.35
CA SER A 354 37.40 24.80 10.11
C SER A 354 36.73 25.40 8.87
N LEU A 355 35.47 25.79 8.97
CA LEU A 355 34.77 26.49 7.90
C LEU A 355 35.42 27.84 7.58
N ALA A 356 35.73 28.62 8.61
CA ALA A 356 36.41 29.91 8.44
C ALA A 356 37.81 29.75 7.80
N LEU A 357 38.60 28.75 8.25
CA LEU A 357 39.92 28.46 7.68
C LEU A 357 39.77 27.93 6.23
N SER A 358 38.83 27.03 5.95
CA SER A 358 38.62 26.53 4.59
C SER A 358 38.31 27.65 3.60
N LEU A 359 37.45 28.59 3.98
CA LEU A 359 37.15 29.80 3.16
C LEU A 359 38.40 30.69 2.97
N SER A 360 39.23 30.83 3.98
CA SER A 360 40.50 31.58 3.90
C SER A 360 41.50 30.90 2.95
N VAL A 361 41.66 29.59 3.08
CA VAL A 361 42.51 28.78 2.19
C VAL A 361 42.03 28.84 0.74
N GLN A 362 40.73 28.73 0.52
CA GLN A 362 40.14 28.88 -0.81
C GLN A 362 40.50 30.21 -1.47
N LYS A 363 40.32 31.32 -0.75
CA LYS A 363 40.66 32.65 -1.25
C LYS A 363 42.15 32.77 -1.56
N SER A 364 43.01 32.16 -0.75
CA SER A 364 44.46 32.15 -0.99
C SER A 364 44.82 31.33 -2.23
N LEU A 365 44.21 30.17 -2.43
CA LEU A 365 44.40 29.34 -3.62
C LEU A 365 43.94 30.03 -4.91
N GLU A 366 42.94 30.91 -4.85
CA GLU A 366 42.49 31.70 -6.01
C GLU A 366 43.43 32.88 -6.33
N SER A 367 43.87 33.58 -5.30
CA SER A 367 44.56 34.87 -5.46
C SER A 367 46.08 34.79 -5.51
N ASP A 368 46.66 33.73 -4.87
CA ASP A 368 48.11 33.54 -4.74
C ASP A 368 48.54 32.28 -5.50
N LYS A 369 49.19 32.49 -6.67
CA LYS A 369 49.72 31.41 -7.50
C LYS A 369 50.88 30.66 -6.86
N ASP A 370 51.53 31.25 -5.87
CA ASP A 370 52.64 30.69 -5.13
C ASP A 370 52.21 30.10 -3.75
N PHE A 371 50.88 29.99 -3.53
CA PHE A 371 50.33 29.40 -2.32
C PHE A 371 50.88 28.00 -2.08
N ASP A 372 51.44 27.76 -0.91
CA ASP A 372 51.96 26.44 -0.54
C ASP A 372 50.83 25.43 -0.25
N ALA A 373 50.52 24.61 -1.24
CA ALA A 373 49.53 23.56 -1.15
C ALA A 373 50.03 22.25 -0.50
N SER A 374 51.14 22.31 0.26
CA SER A 374 51.73 21.11 0.89
C SER A 374 51.04 20.67 2.20
N ALA A 375 50.04 21.41 2.66
CA ALA A 375 49.30 21.08 3.87
C ALA A 375 48.55 19.72 3.71
N SER A 376 48.58 18.91 4.78
CA SER A 376 47.98 17.55 4.75
C SER A 376 46.51 17.47 4.42
N TYR A 377 45.78 18.55 4.56
CA TYR A 377 44.35 18.67 4.22
C TYR A 377 44.11 19.19 2.79
N ILE A 378 45.18 19.43 2.00
CA ILE A 378 45.10 19.85 0.60
C ILE A 378 45.60 18.71 -0.26
N SER A 379 44.83 18.36 -1.26
CA SER A 379 45.21 17.42 -2.30
C SER A 379 44.93 17.98 -3.69
N GLN A 380 45.80 17.63 -4.66
CA GLN A 380 45.62 17.99 -6.05
C GLN A 380 45.49 16.73 -6.87
N ASP A 381 44.53 16.68 -7.75
CA ASP A 381 44.31 15.53 -8.62
C ASP A 381 43.70 15.97 -9.94
N ASN A 382 43.68 15.04 -10.88
CA ASN A 382 43.02 15.22 -12.17
C ASN A 382 42.32 13.94 -12.61
N PHE A 383 41.13 14.10 -13.13
CA PHE A 383 40.34 13.01 -13.69
C PHE A 383 40.14 13.20 -15.18
N VAL A 384 40.28 12.11 -15.92
CA VAL A 384 40.12 12.07 -17.37
C VAL A 384 38.88 11.26 -17.73
N GLY A 385 38.06 11.81 -18.62
CA GLY A 385 36.89 11.10 -19.15
C GLY A 385 35.75 10.91 -18.16
N ILE A 386 35.58 11.84 -17.19
CA ILE A 386 34.44 11.75 -16.28
C ILE A 386 33.15 12.04 -17.04
N LYS A 387 32.08 11.32 -16.68
CA LYS A 387 30.72 11.47 -17.19
C LYS A 387 29.79 12.01 -16.12
N ARG A 388 28.61 12.52 -16.51
CA ARG A 388 27.61 13.13 -15.58
C ARG A 388 27.16 12.21 -14.46
N TYR A 389 27.19 10.89 -14.68
CA TYR A 389 26.79 9.86 -13.71
C TYR A 389 27.99 9.24 -12.96
N SER A 390 29.17 9.84 -13.08
CA SER A 390 30.36 9.37 -12.35
C SER A 390 30.18 9.52 -10.84
N SER A 391 30.63 8.53 -10.07
CA SER A 391 30.67 8.54 -8.61
C SER A 391 32.06 8.86 -8.03
N LEU A 392 32.99 9.30 -8.88
CA LEU A 392 34.37 9.60 -8.45
C LEU A 392 34.48 10.86 -7.58
N LEU A 393 33.50 11.76 -7.70
CA LEU A 393 33.38 12.99 -6.92
C LEU A 393 31.92 13.13 -6.43
N PRO A 394 31.66 13.97 -5.41
CA PRO A 394 30.30 14.29 -5.00
C PRO A 394 29.44 14.79 -6.14
N ALA A 395 28.14 14.45 -6.12
CA ALA A 395 27.21 14.74 -7.21
C ALA A 395 27.16 16.23 -7.57
N GLU A 396 27.14 17.11 -6.58
CA GLU A 396 27.16 18.57 -6.75
C GLU A 396 28.41 19.07 -7.45
N VAL A 397 29.58 18.44 -7.17
CA VAL A 397 30.85 18.76 -7.80
C VAL A 397 30.83 18.34 -9.28
N ILE A 398 30.34 17.13 -9.57
CA ILE A 398 30.13 16.65 -10.95
C ILE A 398 29.17 17.56 -11.71
N GLN A 399 28.02 17.89 -11.13
CA GLN A 399 27.03 18.78 -11.77
C GLN A 399 27.66 20.13 -12.11
N LYS A 400 28.40 20.73 -11.17
CA LYS A 400 29.08 22.00 -11.40
C LYS A 400 30.14 21.89 -12.49
N ALA A 401 30.91 20.80 -12.50
CA ALA A 401 31.91 20.56 -13.55
C ALA A 401 31.27 20.46 -14.94
N PHE A 402 30.03 19.96 -15.06
CA PHE A 402 29.34 19.79 -16.35
C PHE A 402 28.58 21.04 -16.85
N ILE A 403 28.45 22.08 -16.05
CA ILE A 403 27.89 23.38 -16.48
C ILE A 403 28.97 24.42 -16.64
N SER A 404 30.18 24.19 -16.15
CA SER A 404 31.29 25.17 -16.25
C SER A 404 31.96 25.12 -17.60
N PRO A 405 32.37 26.28 -18.13
CA PRO A 405 33.12 26.39 -19.39
C PRO A 405 34.53 25.81 -19.29
N ILE A 406 35.13 25.53 -20.45
CA ILE A 406 36.52 25.07 -20.54
C ILE A 406 37.51 26.15 -20.14
N ASN A 407 38.57 25.80 -19.41
CA ASN A 407 39.63 26.68 -18.92
C ASN A 407 39.18 27.78 -17.96
N GLU A 408 37.98 27.69 -17.43
CA GLU A 408 37.53 28.60 -16.37
C GLU A 408 37.65 27.89 -15.02
N GLN A 409 38.23 28.59 -14.06
CA GLN A 409 38.36 28.11 -12.69
C GLN A 409 37.09 28.43 -11.91
N PHE A 410 36.60 27.48 -11.15
CA PHE A 410 35.42 27.67 -10.32
C PHE A 410 35.57 26.97 -8.96
N GLN A 411 34.87 27.46 -7.98
CA GLN A 411 34.80 26.88 -6.63
C GLN A 411 33.47 26.20 -6.39
N ILE A 412 33.52 25.13 -5.58
CA ILE A 412 32.33 24.48 -5.06
C ILE A 412 32.68 23.81 -3.72
N SER A 413 31.74 23.87 -2.77
CA SER A 413 31.77 23.07 -1.56
C SER A 413 30.76 21.94 -1.67
N SER A 414 31.13 20.77 -1.24
CA SER A 414 30.27 19.60 -1.19
C SER A 414 29.54 19.49 0.15
N SER A 415 28.47 18.71 0.18
CA SER A 415 27.64 18.50 1.36
C SER A 415 28.40 17.92 2.57
N ASN A 416 29.51 17.22 2.33
CA ASN A 416 30.37 16.69 3.39
C ASN A 416 31.39 17.73 3.95
N GLY A 417 31.32 19.00 3.48
CA GLY A 417 32.19 20.10 3.90
C GLY A 417 33.47 20.26 3.08
N ASP A 418 33.83 19.30 2.22
CA ASP A 418 35.00 19.41 1.36
C ASP A 418 34.83 20.57 0.37
N SER A 419 35.93 21.27 0.08
CA SER A 419 35.93 22.37 -0.87
C SER A 419 36.84 22.04 -2.04
N TYR A 420 36.37 22.40 -3.25
CA TYR A 420 37.08 22.12 -4.50
C TYR A 420 37.30 23.43 -5.29
N LEU A 421 38.52 23.64 -5.70
CA LEU A 421 38.89 24.62 -6.70
C LEU A 421 39.21 23.86 -7.99
N MET A 422 38.37 24.00 -9.02
CA MET A 422 38.38 23.13 -10.19
C MET A 422 38.53 23.89 -11.49
N THR A 423 39.09 23.20 -12.49
CA THR A 423 39.15 23.67 -13.88
C THR A 423 38.74 22.52 -14.81
N VAL A 424 37.87 22.81 -15.77
CA VAL A 424 37.57 21.90 -16.86
C VAL A 424 38.60 22.08 -17.96
N ASN A 425 39.45 21.09 -18.19
CA ASN A 425 40.55 21.18 -19.14
C ASN A 425 40.15 20.74 -20.56
N LEU A 426 39.20 19.82 -20.67
CA LEU A 426 38.72 19.31 -21.95
C LEU A 426 37.24 18.93 -21.85
N ILE A 427 36.51 19.22 -22.91
CA ILE A 427 35.16 18.70 -23.13
C ILE A 427 35.20 17.87 -24.42
N LYS A 428 34.89 16.56 -24.27
CA LYS A 428 34.83 15.64 -25.38
C LYS A 428 33.38 15.18 -25.56
N ASN A 429 32.80 15.51 -26.70
CA ASN A 429 31.49 14.98 -27.07
C ASN A 429 31.65 13.60 -27.71
N PRO A 430 30.70 12.69 -27.54
CA PRO A 430 30.66 11.42 -28.25
C PRO A 430 30.52 11.68 -29.78
N ASP A 431 31.08 10.80 -30.59
CA ASP A 431 30.91 10.86 -32.03
C ASP A 431 29.54 10.33 -32.48
N GLU A 432 29.17 10.62 -33.75
CA GLU A 432 27.85 10.27 -34.27
C GLU A 432 27.67 8.74 -34.38
N GLU A 433 28.70 8.00 -34.75
CA GLU A 433 28.66 6.53 -34.90
C GLU A 433 28.38 5.86 -33.52
N PHE A 434 29.04 6.34 -32.48
CA PHE A 434 28.80 5.87 -31.11
C PHE A 434 27.38 6.21 -30.61
N LEU A 435 26.87 7.41 -30.90
CA LEU A 435 25.51 7.82 -30.55
C LEU A 435 24.45 7.00 -31.28
N GLU A 436 24.67 6.69 -32.57
CA GLU A 436 23.76 5.84 -33.35
C GLU A 436 23.72 4.41 -32.80
N ALA A 437 24.88 3.86 -32.41
CA ALA A 437 24.96 2.53 -31.81
C ALA A 437 24.21 2.41 -30.48
N LEU A 438 24.14 3.50 -29.70
CA LEU A 438 23.42 3.55 -28.42
C LEU A 438 21.94 3.97 -28.56
N GLY A 439 21.50 4.32 -29.77
CA GLY A 439 20.19 4.96 -30.00
C GLY A 439 19.01 4.17 -29.45
N GLU A 440 18.98 2.86 -29.60
CA GLU A 440 17.89 2.01 -29.09
C GLU A 440 17.89 1.93 -27.54
N GLU A 441 19.05 1.85 -26.90
CA GLU A 441 19.14 1.84 -25.42
C GLU A 441 18.64 3.15 -24.82
N TYR A 442 19.06 4.29 -25.38
CA TYR A 442 18.59 5.60 -24.96
C TYR A 442 17.13 5.87 -25.29
N LYS A 443 16.59 5.25 -26.32
CA LYS A 443 15.19 5.32 -26.69
C LYS A 443 14.28 4.69 -25.62
N GLU A 444 14.60 3.48 -25.19
CA GLU A 444 13.86 2.80 -24.13
C GLU A 444 13.99 3.55 -22.79
N PHE A 445 15.19 3.99 -22.44
CA PHE A 445 15.42 4.81 -21.25
C PHE A 445 14.64 6.12 -21.29
N SER A 446 14.71 6.88 -22.38
CA SER A 446 14.00 8.15 -22.56
C SER A 446 12.49 7.96 -22.50
N LYS A 447 11.96 6.94 -23.17
CA LYS A 447 10.54 6.60 -23.14
C LYS A 447 10.07 6.30 -21.71
N SER A 448 10.81 5.50 -20.96
CA SER A 448 10.52 5.19 -19.55
C SER A 448 10.49 6.45 -18.68
N GLN A 449 11.50 7.32 -18.79
CA GLN A 449 11.59 8.55 -18.01
C GLN A 449 10.46 9.55 -18.33
N VAL A 450 10.17 9.74 -19.61
CA VAL A 450 9.08 10.63 -20.04
C VAL A 450 7.73 10.10 -19.61
N SER A 451 7.47 8.81 -19.78
CA SER A 451 6.22 8.14 -19.37
C SER A 451 5.99 8.28 -17.86
N ASN A 452 6.99 8.00 -17.04
CA ASN A 452 6.90 8.11 -15.59
C ASN A 452 6.64 9.54 -15.12
N LYS A 453 7.38 10.51 -15.69
CA LYS A 453 7.21 11.93 -15.36
C LYS A 453 5.83 12.46 -15.75
N MET A 454 5.34 12.07 -16.93
CA MET A 454 4.03 12.49 -17.41
C MET A 454 2.89 11.83 -16.65
N ALA A 455 3.02 10.55 -16.30
CA ALA A 455 2.07 9.88 -15.42
C ALA A 455 1.96 10.62 -14.08
N THR A 456 3.10 10.98 -13.47
CA THR A 456 3.12 11.75 -12.22
C THR A 456 2.42 13.09 -12.37
N LEU A 457 2.73 13.85 -13.43
CA LEU A 457 2.11 15.16 -13.67
C LEU A 457 0.59 15.07 -13.90
N VAL A 458 0.12 14.04 -14.61
CA VAL A 458 -1.32 13.81 -14.81
C VAL A 458 -1.99 13.45 -13.49
N PHE A 459 -1.37 12.61 -12.67
CA PHE A 459 -1.92 12.28 -11.35
C PHE A 459 -1.94 13.47 -10.40
N ASP A 460 -0.90 14.32 -10.41
CA ASP A 460 -0.87 15.53 -9.61
C ASP A 460 -1.98 16.51 -10.05
N GLU A 461 -2.20 16.67 -11.35
CA GLU A 461 -3.28 17.51 -11.88
C GLU A 461 -4.67 16.93 -11.53
N LEU A 462 -4.85 15.61 -11.67
CA LEU A 462 -6.08 14.94 -11.27
C LEU A 462 -6.34 15.09 -9.77
N ARG A 463 -5.31 14.94 -8.94
CA ARG A 463 -5.39 15.14 -7.50
C ARG A 463 -5.75 16.57 -7.12
N ASN A 464 -5.13 17.55 -7.76
CA ASN A 464 -5.40 18.97 -7.53
C ASN A 464 -6.78 19.41 -8.01
N SER A 465 -7.31 18.77 -9.07
CA SER A 465 -8.64 19.02 -9.62
C SER A 465 -9.75 18.22 -8.92
N ALA A 466 -9.41 17.16 -8.19
CA ALA A 466 -10.37 16.31 -7.48
C ALA A 466 -11.04 17.08 -6.34
N LYS A 467 -12.37 17.17 -6.38
CA LYS A 467 -13.18 17.61 -5.23
C LYS A 467 -13.31 16.44 -4.25
N VAL A 468 -12.49 16.44 -3.22
CA VAL A 468 -12.59 15.43 -2.16
C VAL A 468 -13.82 15.77 -1.30
N ASN A 469 -14.84 14.95 -1.36
CA ASN A 469 -16.01 15.07 -0.51
C ASN A 469 -15.82 14.18 0.72
N LEU A 470 -15.40 14.78 1.84
CA LEU A 470 -15.12 14.10 3.11
C LEU A 470 -16.38 13.70 3.90
N GLN A 471 -17.60 13.82 3.32
CA GLN A 471 -18.84 13.49 4.00
C GLN A 471 -19.17 11.98 4.06
N ASN A 472 -18.33 11.12 3.49
CA ASN A 472 -18.53 9.66 3.45
C ASN A 472 -17.27 8.87 3.91
N LEU A 473 -16.47 9.43 4.78
CA LEU A 473 -15.40 8.73 5.51
C LEU A 473 -15.81 8.61 6.98
#